data_e92661e9e2f020eb5d27884da9e6d715
#
_entry.id   e92661e9e2f020eb5d27884da9e6d715
#
_cell.length_a   1.000
_cell.length_b   1.000
_cell.length_c   1.000
_cell.angle_alpha   90.00
_cell.angle_beta   90.00
_cell.angle_gamma   90.00
#
_symmetry.space_group_name_H-M   'P 1'
#
loop_
_entity.id
_entity.type
_entity.pdbx_description
1 polymer ?
#
loop_
_entity_poly.entity_id
_entity_poly.type
_entity_poly.pdbx_seq_one_letter_code
_entity_poly.pdbx_strand_id
1 'polypeptide(L)'
;IKPGQVSWERWNGAIPYGEDVTFKAGCNLATYKYYIDFAAKYGIPYILMDEGWAKTTQDPYTPNPDVDLHELIRYGKEKNVDIILWLSWLTVEKNFDLFKVLGEWGVKGIKIDFMDRSDQWMVNFYERVAKEAAKHHLLIDFHGAFKPAGLEYRYPNILSYEGVKGME
;
A
#
# COMPACT_ATOMS: atom_id res chain seq x y z
N ILE A 1 3.97 14.44 2.91
CA ILE A 1 4.34 13.11 2.41
C ILE A 1 5.87 13.03 2.40
N LYS A 2 6.42 11.97 2.98
CA LYS A 2 7.88 11.73 3.06
C LYS A 2 8.18 10.53 2.16
N PRO A 3 9.05 10.66 1.14
CA PRO A 3 9.53 9.51 0.38
C PRO A 3 10.44 8.63 1.24
N GLY A 4 10.51 7.34 0.92
CA GLY A 4 11.35 6.42 1.68
C GLY A 4 11.28 5.00 1.13
N GLN A 5 12.10 4.13 1.71
CA GLN A 5 12.05 2.69 1.42
C GLN A 5 10.79 2.07 2.03
N VAL A 6 10.39 0.94 1.48
CA VAL A 6 9.28 0.13 1.97
C VAL A 6 9.72 -1.31 2.20
N SER A 7 9.29 -1.91 3.30
CA SER A 7 9.36 -3.35 3.50
C SER A 7 8.07 -3.98 2.99
N TRP A 8 8.18 -4.90 2.06
CA TRP A 8 7.05 -5.46 1.31
C TRP A 8 7.04 -6.99 1.38
N GLU A 9 5.98 -7.56 1.95
CA GLU A 9 5.88 -8.98 2.25
C GLU A 9 5.60 -9.87 1.04
N ARG A 10 5.02 -9.31 -0.03
CA ARG A 10 4.69 -10.06 -1.25
C ARG A 10 5.93 -10.72 -1.87
N TRP A 11 7.07 -10.05 -1.77
CA TRP A 11 8.33 -10.52 -2.29
C TRP A 11 8.71 -11.94 -1.84
N ASN A 12 8.39 -12.31 -0.60
CA ASN A 12 8.66 -13.63 -0.04
C ASN A 12 7.38 -14.37 0.39
N GLY A 13 6.22 -14.01 -0.16
CA GLY A 13 4.94 -14.66 0.10
C GLY A 13 4.46 -14.56 1.55
N ALA A 14 4.81 -13.48 2.26
CA ALA A 14 4.54 -13.29 3.68
C ALA A 14 5.13 -14.40 4.57
N ILE A 15 6.27 -14.96 4.18
CA ILE A 15 6.97 -16.02 4.92
C ILE A 15 8.33 -15.49 5.40
N PRO A 16 8.39 -14.76 6.51
CA PRO A 16 9.67 -14.37 7.10
C PRO A 16 10.47 -15.58 7.57
N TYR A 17 11.78 -15.47 7.50
CA TYR A 17 12.75 -16.47 7.94
C TYR A 17 13.64 -15.90 9.03
N GLY A 18 13.91 -16.68 10.06
CA GLY A 18 14.84 -16.31 11.12
C GLY A 18 14.63 -17.16 12.38
N GLU A 19 15.64 -17.21 13.26
CA GLU A 19 15.53 -17.88 14.57
C GLU A 19 14.52 -17.19 15.49
N ASP A 20 14.21 -15.92 15.21
CA ASP A 20 13.25 -15.08 15.91
C ASP A 20 11.81 -15.21 15.39
N VAL A 21 11.58 -15.97 14.32
CA VAL A 21 10.24 -16.27 13.81
C VAL A 21 9.64 -17.44 14.60
N THR A 22 8.94 -17.12 15.69
CA THR A 22 8.35 -18.09 16.62
C THR A 22 6.86 -18.31 16.44
N PHE A 23 6.29 -17.79 15.34
CA PHE A 23 4.86 -17.82 15.02
C PHE A 23 4.62 -18.46 13.65
N LYS A 24 3.38 -18.82 13.38
CA LYS A 24 2.98 -19.30 12.04
C LYS A 24 2.93 -18.13 11.08
N ALA A 25 3.85 -18.12 10.10
CA ALA A 25 3.90 -17.08 9.06
C ALA A 25 2.70 -17.15 8.12
N GLY A 26 2.36 -16.02 7.52
CA GLY A 26 1.25 -15.87 6.57
C GLY A 26 0.60 -14.49 6.67
N CYS A 27 -0.55 -14.32 6.04
CA CYS A 27 -1.32 -13.08 6.09
C CYS A 27 -2.05 -12.98 7.46
N ASN A 28 -1.32 -12.58 8.50
CA ASN A 28 -1.83 -12.48 9.87
C ASN A 28 -1.12 -11.39 10.68
N LEU A 29 -1.71 -11.03 11.81
CA LEU A 29 -1.23 -9.97 12.70
C LEU A 29 0.23 -10.16 13.12
N ALA A 30 0.63 -11.38 13.51
CA ALA A 30 1.99 -11.65 13.99
C ALA A 30 3.04 -11.42 12.89
N THR A 31 2.77 -11.86 11.68
CA THR A 31 3.63 -11.64 10.53
C THR A 31 3.81 -10.16 10.23
N TYR A 32 2.74 -9.39 10.16
CA TYR A 32 2.85 -7.95 9.89
C TYR A 32 3.52 -7.18 11.03
N LYS A 33 3.33 -7.56 12.28
CA LYS A 33 4.12 -7.00 13.41
C LYS A 33 5.60 -7.26 13.24
N TYR A 34 5.98 -8.46 12.79
CA TYR A 34 7.38 -8.78 12.49
C TYR A 34 7.96 -7.88 11.39
N TYR A 35 7.22 -7.63 10.30
CA TYR A 35 7.64 -6.69 9.25
C TYR A 35 7.76 -5.24 9.76
N ILE A 36 6.87 -4.80 10.64
CA ILE A 36 6.96 -3.49 11.29
C ILE A 36 8.21 -3.41 12.17
N ASP A 37 8.50 -4.45 12.97
CA ASP A 37 9.68 -4.51 13.82
C ASP A 37 10.98 -4.50 13.01
N PHE A 38 11.02 -5.25 11.91
CA PHE A 38 12.12 -5.23 10.95
C PHE A 38 12.31 -3.82 10.36
N ALA A 39 11.24 -3.21 9.87
CA ALA A 39 11.28 -1.87 9.31
C ALA A 39 11.79 -0.84 10.32
N ALA A 40 11.29 -0.88 11.56
CA ALA A 40 11.74 -0.01 12.66
C ALA A 40 13.23 -0.21 12.98
N LYS A 41 13.68 -1.46 13.07
CA LYS A 41 15.09 -1.81 13.36
C LYS A 41 16.05 -1.25 12.32
N TYR A 42 15.67 -1.23 11.05
CA TYR A 42 16.53 -0.80 9.95
C TYR A 42 16.22 0.61 9.43
N GLY A 43 15.36 1.36 10.12
CA GLY A 43 15.03 2.74 9.76
C GLY A 43 14.21 2.86 8.46
N ILE A 44 13.49 1.80 8.09
CA ILE A 44 12.59 1.80 6.93
C ILE A 44 11.27 2.43 7.37
N PRO A 45 10.82 3.54 6.73
CA PRO A 45 9.66 4.29 7.22
C PRO A 45 8.31 3.65 6.94
N TYR A 46 8.25 2.66 6.05
CA TYR A 46 6.98 2.08 5.59
C TYR A 46 7.01 0.55 5.53
N ILE A 47 5.87 -0.06 5.82
CA ILE A 47 5.56 -1.38 5.29
C ILE A 47 4.46 -1.25 4.23
N LEU A 48 4.49 -2.13 3.22
CA LEU A 48 3.40 -2.30 2.26
C LEU A 48 2.72 -3.63 2.56
N MET A 49 1.41 -3.56 2.81
CA MET A 49 0.56 -4.72 2.97
C MET A 49 -0.14 -4.99 1.64
N ASP A 50 0.25 -6.08 1.00
CA ASP A 50 -0.30 -6.51 -0.29
C ASP A 50 -1.69 -7.14 -0.16
N GLU A 51 -2.19 -7.81 -1.18
CA GLU A 51 -3.50 -8.46 -1.17
C GLU A 51 -3.68 -9.35 0.07
N GLY A 52 -4.84 -9.27 0.71
CA GLY A 52 -5.19 -10.07 1.89
C GLY A 52 -5.38 -9.27 3.19
N TRP A 53 -4.99 -7.99 3.22
CA TRP A 53 -5.24 -7.13 4.37
C TRP A 53 -6.74 -6.84 4.57
N ALA A 54 -7.53 -6.83 3.50
CA ALA A 54 -8.99 -6.74 3.52
C ALA A 54 -9.62 -8.13 3.40
N LYS A 55 -10.84 -8.27 3.87
CA LYS A 55 -11.61 -9.52 3.83
C LYS A 55 -11.85 -10.00 2.40
N THR A 56 -12.05 -9.08 1.47
CA THR A 56 -12.12 -9.33 0.02
C THR A 56 -11.45 -8.20 -0.75
N THR A 57 -10.99 -8.48 -1.96
CA THR A 57 -10.35 -7.48 -2.82
C THR A 57 -11.29 -6.38 -3.32
N GLN A 58 -12.60 -6.60 -3.25
CA GLN A 58 -13.62 -5.65 -3.70
C GLN A 58 -14.13 -4.73 -2.58
N ASP A 59 -13.86 -5.06 -1.32
CA ASP A 59 -14.33 -4.29 -0.15
C ASP A 59 -13.15 -3.66 0.60
N PRO A 60 -12.86 -2.38 0.36
CA PRO A 60 -11.74 -1.69 1.02
C PRO A 60 -12.09 -1.20 2.44
N TYR A 61 -13.28 -1.49 2.94
CA TYR A 61 -13.76 -0.98 4.22
C TYR A 61 -13.80 -2.02 5.34
N THR A 62 -13.67 -3.30 4.98
CA THR A 62 -13.71 -4.41 5.93
C THR A 62 -12.34 -5.09 6.01
N PRO A 63 -11.50 -4.73 7.00
CA PRO A 63 -10.22 -5.40 7.23
C PRO A 63 -10.41 -6.90 7.49
N ASN A 64 -9.41 -7.68 7.09
CA ASN A 64 -9.34 -9.10 7.42
C ASN A 64 -9.14 -9.26 8.94
N PRO A 65 -10.02 -9.98 9.64
CA PRO A 65 -9.92 -10.13 11.09
C PRO A 65 -8.63 -10.82 11.56
N ASP A 66 -8.02 -11.69 10.74
CA ASP A 66 -6.75 -12.34 11.07
C ASP A 66 -5.56 -11.36 11.01
N VAL A 67 -5.72 -10.26 10.31
CA VAL A 67 -4.70 -9.22 10.12
C VAL A 67 -4.81 -8.11 11.17
N ASP A 68 -6.02 -7.69 11.52
CA ASP A 68 -6.30 -6.58 12.43
C ASP A 68 -5.57 -5.27 12.04
N LEU A 69 -5.97 -4.70 10.91
CA LEU A 69 -5.35 -3.51 10.35
C LEU A 69 -5.25 -2.34 11.34
N HIS A 70 -6.29 -2.10 12.14
CA HIS A 70 -6.31 -0.97 13.06
C HIS A 70 -5.26 -1.12 14.19
N GLU A 71 -5.06 -2.34 14.67
CA GLU A 71 -3.98 -2.64 15.62
C GLU A 71 -2.61 -2.46 14.94
N LEU A 72 -2.44 -2.86 13.69
CA LEU A 72 -1.19 -2.67 12.96
C LEU A 72 -0.86 -1.19 12.72
N ILE A 73 -1.86 -0.37 12.41
CA ILE A 73 -1.67 1.08 12.27
C ILE A 73 -1.21 1.69 13.61
N ARG A 74 -1.85 1.31 14.72
CA ARG A 74 -1.46 1.75 16.06
C ARG A 74 -0.03 1.32 16.40
N TYR A 75 0.29 0.05 16.19
CA TYR A 75 1.59 -0.55 16.47
C TYR A 75 2.70 0.09 15.63
N GLY A 76 2.47 0.27 14.34
CA GLY A 76 3.41 0.94 13.43
C GLY A 76 3.68 2.39 13.85
N LYS A 77 2.64 3.12 14.24
CA LYS A 77 2.78 4.49 14.72
C LYS A 77 3.67 4.60 15.97
N GLU A 78 3.57 3.67 16.91
CA GLU A 78 4.44 3.60 18.10
C GLU A 78 5.92 3.37 17.73
N LYS A 79 6.17 2.73 16.59
CA LYS A 79 7.50 2.40 16.08
C LYS A 79 8.01 3.32 14.97
N ASN A 80 7.25 4.37 14.64
CA ASN A 80 7.52 5.30 13.54
C ASN A 80 7.58 4.60 12.16
N VAL A 81 6.75 3.58 11.97
CA VAL A 81 6.57 2.86 10.70
C VAL A 81 5.13 3.05 10.25
N ASP A 82 4.96 3.63 9.10
CA ASP A 82 3.64 3.87 8.50
C ASP A 82 3.23 2.72 7.55
N ILE A 83 1.94 2.63 7.23
CA ILE A 83 1.36 1.55 6.43
C ILE A 83 0.90 2.07 5.07
N ILE A 84 1.26 1.33 4.03
CA ILE A 84 0.76 1.45 2.66
C ILE A 84 -0.10 0.21 2.37
N LEU A 85 -1.27 0.39 1.76
CA LEU A 85 -2.19 -0.71 1.45
C LEU A 85 -2.30 -0.94 -0.05
N TRP A 86 -2.32 -2.20 -0.45
CA TRP A 86 -2.61 -2.61 -1.81
C TRP A 86 -4.10 -2.57 -2.12
N LEU A 87 -4.47 -2.08 -3.31
CA LEU A 87 -5.81 -2.11 -3.87
C LEU A 87 -5.76 -2.31 -5.38
N SER A 88 -6.71 -3.07 -5.94
CA SER A 88 -6.89 -3.08 -7.39
C SER A 88 -7.50 -1.74 -7.86
N TRP A 89 -7.14 -1.30 -9.08
CA TRP A 89 -7.67 -0.07 -9.65
C TRP A 89 -9.21 -0.08 -9.72
N LEU A 90 -9.81 -1.26 -9.99
CA LEU A 90 -11.24 -1.41 -10.11
C LEU A 90 -11.96 -1.20 -8.76
N THR A 91 -11.34 -1.65 -7.67
CA THR A 91 -11.85 -1.39 -6.31
C THR A 91 -11.80 0.09 -5.99
N VAL A 92 -10.69 0.76 -6.35
CA VAL A 92 -10.56 2.22 -6.19
C VAL A 92 -11.61 2.96 -6.99
N GLU A 93 -11.82 2.61 -8.26
CA GLU A 93 -12.82 3.28 -9.12
C GLU A 93 -14.25 3.13 -8.58
N LYS A 94 -14.59 1.97 -8.05
CA LYS A 94 -15.93 1.69 -7.49
C LYS A 94 -16.18 2.31 -6.12
N ASN A 95 -15.13 2.64 -5.39
CA ASN A 95 -15.20 3.10 -4.00
C ASN A 95 -14.34 4.35 -3.78
N PHE A 96 -14.55 5.38 -4.56
CA PHE A 96 -13.65 6.54 -4.63
C PHE A 96 -13.56 7.35 -3.32
N ASP A 97 -14.51 7.18 -2.41
CA ASP A 97 -14.50 7.75 -1.05
C ASP A 97 -13.49 7.06 -0.11
N LEU A 98 -12.91 5.93 -0.54
CA LEU A 98 -11.92 5.19 0.25
C LEU A 98 -10.71 6.04 0.65
N PHE A 99 -10.31 7.02 -0.19
CA PHE A 99 -9.16 7.90 0.13
C PHE A 99 -9.38 8.65 1.45
N LYS A 100 -10.59 9.15 1.65
CA LYS A 100 -10.98 9.80 2.91
C LYS A 100 -10.94 8.81 4.07
N VAL A 101 -11.59 7.67 3.92
CA VAL A 101 -11.73 6.66 4.99
C VAL A 101 -10.36 6.12 5.41
N LEU A 102 -9.51 5.72 4.44
CA LEU A 102 -8.18 5.19 4.75
C LEU A 102 -7.26 6.25 5.36
N GLY A 103 -7.38 7.52 4.90
CA GLY A 103 -6.67 8.64 5.52
C GLY A 103 -7.09 8.85 6.98
N GLU A 104 -8.39 8.78 7.28
CA GLU A 104 -8.93 8.87 8.64
C GLU A 104 -8.49 7.69 9.53
N TRP A 105 -8.31 6.50 8.98
CA TRP A 105 -7.74 5.36 9.71
C TRP A 105 -6.26 5.54 10.05
N GLY A 106 -5.56 6.43 9.34
CA GLY A 106 -4.14 6.70 9.55
C GLY A 106 -3.20 5.99 8.57
N VAL A 107 -3.74 5.38 7.52
CA VAL A 107 -2.97 4.87 6.38
C VAL A 107 -2.23 6.02 5.70
N LYS A 108 -1.03 5.79 5.18
CA LYS A 108 -0.18 6.83 4.57
C LYS A 108 -0.02 6.71 3.07
N GLY A 109 -0.42 5.59 2.50
CA GLY A 109 -0.33 5.41 1.07
C GLY A 109 -1.14 4.23 0.54
N ILE A 110 -1.27 4.21 -0.77
CA ILE A 110 -1.98 3.16 -1.49
C ILE A 110 -1.14 2.73 -2.69
N LYS A 111 -0.88 1.42 -2.78
CA LYS A 111 -0.43 0.76 -3.99
C LYS A 111 -1.67 0.41 -4.81
N ILE A 112 -1.80 0.99 -6.00
CA ILE A 112 -2.93 0.73 -6.91
C ILE A 112 -2.43 -0.10 -8.08
N ASP A 113 -3.06 -1.25 -8.29
CA ASP A 113 -2.53 -2.30 -9.16
C ASP A 113 -3.51 -2.70 -10.27
N PHE A 114 -2.95 -3.41 -11.28
CA PHE A 114 -3.66 -4.04 -12.40
C PHE A 114 -4.29 -3.07 -13.40
N MET A 115 -3.76 -1.85 -13.57
CA MET A 115 -4.26 -0.94 -14.61
C MET A 115 -4.09 -1.52 -16.00
N ASP A 116 -2.90 -2.05 -16.33
CA ASP A 116 -2.54 -2.79 -17.56
C ASP A 116 -3.06 -2.17 -18.88
N ARG A 117 -3.28 -0.87 -18.88
CA ARG A 117 -3.78 -0.10 -20.03
C ARG A 117 -3.31 1.36 -19.95
N SER A 118 -3.25 2.01 -21.11
CA SER A 118 -2.75 3.38 -21.24
C SER A 118 -3.63 4.25 -22.17
N ASP A 119 -4.90 3.89 -22.31
CA ASP A 119 -5.88 4.73 -23.03
C ASP A 119 -6.23 6.00 -22.24
N GLN A 120 -6.86 6.96 -22.89
CA GLN A 120 -7.18 8.27 -22.32
C GLN A 120 -8.01 8.18 -21.03
N TRP A 121 -8.89 7.20 -20.93
CA TRP A 121 -9.71 7.02 -19.73
C TRP A 121 -8.83 6.66 -18.53
N MET A 122 -7.90 5.72 -18.73
CA MET A 122 -6.98 5.29 -17.68
C MET A 122 -5.99 6.40 -17.31
N VAL A 123 -5.47 7.15 -18.26
CA VAL A 123 -4.62 8.32 -17.98
C VAL A 123 -5.37 9.34 -17.11
N ASN A 124 -6.63 9.60 -17.40
CA ASN A 124 -7.48 10.46 -16.57
C ASN A 124 -7.75 9.87 -15.19
N PHE A 125 -7.83 8.54 -15.06
CA PHE A 125 -7.96 7.86 -13.77
C PHE A 125 -6.75 8.12 -12.88
N TYR A 126 -5.53 7.99 -13.40
CA TYR A 126 -4.31 8.32 -12.66
C TYR A 126 -4.33 9.74 -12.08
N GLU A 127 -4.74 10.72 -12.89
CA GLU A 127 -4.82 12.11 -12.43
C GLU A 127 -5.90 12.31 -11.36
N ARG A 128 -7.09 11.73 -11.55
CA ARG A 128 -8.18 11.79 -10.56
C ARG A 128 -7.75 11.20 -9.21
N VAL A 129 -7.11 10.03 -9.26
CA VAL A 129 -6.60 9.33 -8.07
C VAL A 129 -5.53 10.16 -7.36
N ALA A 130 -4.53 10.65 -8.08
CA ALA A 130 -3.46 11.45 -7.50
C ALA A 130 -4.00 12.71 -6.80
N LYS A 131 -4.93 13.40 -7.44
CA LYS A 131 -5.58 14.60 -6.90
C LYS A 131 -6.39 14.30 -5.64
N GLU A 132 -7.17 13.22 -5.64
CA GLU A 132 -7.98 12.86 -4.48
C GLU A 132 -7.12 12.38 -3.30
N ALA A 133 -6.15 11.51 -3.56
CA ALA A 133 -5.21 11.03 -2.57
C ALA A 133 -4.44 12.18 -1.89
N ALA A 134 -4.03 13.20 -2.67
CA ALA A 134 -3.34 14.37 -2.14
C ALA A 134 -4.17 15.12 -1.10
N LYS A 135 -5.49 15.25 -1.27
CA LYS A 135 -6.38 15.91 -0.31
C LYS A 135 -6.38 15.20 1.05
N HIS A 136 -6.16 13.90 1.06
CA HIS A 136 -6.16 13.07 2.26
C HIS A 136 -4.74 12.70 2.70
N HIS A 137 -3.72 13.38 2.17
CA HIS A 137 -2.31 13.19 2.50
C HIS A 137 -1.78 11.76 2.26
N LEU A 138 -2.33 11.07 1.25
CA LEU A 138 -1.92 9.72 0.87
C LEU A 138 -0.89 9.78 -0.27
N LEU A 139 0.18 9.00 -0.13
CA LEU A 139 1.09 8.71 -1.23
C LEU A 139 0.50 7.62 -2.13
N ILE A 140 0.91 7.63 -3.40
CA ILE A 140 0.48 6.65 -4.39
C ILE A 140 1.69 5.98 -5.02
N ASP A 141 1.56 4.66 -5.14
CA ASP A 141 2.44 3.77 -5.89
C ASP A 141 1.58 3.05 -6.94
N PHE A 142 1.85 3.28 -8.22
CA PHE A 142 1.09 2.66 -9.31
C PHE A 142 1.77 1.40 -9.82
N HIS A 143 1.07 0.27 -9.80
CA HIS A 143 1.51 -1.02 -10.33
C HIS A 143 0.65 -1.47 -11.52
N GLY A 144 1.20 -2.37 -12.36
CA GLY A 144 0.60 -2.65 -13.66
C GLY A 144 0.47 -1.36 -14.50
N ALA A 145 1.40 -0.45 -14.33
CA ALA A 145 1.33 0.93 -14.79
C ALA A 145 2.17 1.13 -16.06
N PHE A 146 1.81 2.13 -16.88
CA PHE A 146 2.70 2.63 -17.91
C PHE A 146 3.84 3.45 -17.30
N LYS A 147 4.88 3.72 -18.08
CA LYS A 147 6.03 4.53 -17.67
C LYS A 147 5.63 5.94 -17.23
N PRO A 148 6.31 6.53 -16.23
CA PRO A 148 6.10 7.93 -15.86
C PRO A 148 6.15 8.86 -17.06
N ALA A 149 5.24 9.80 -17.16
CA ALA A 149 5.12 10.75 -18.25
C ALA A 149 4.97 12.21 -17.77
N GLY A 150 5.42 12.51 -16.54
CA GLY A 150 5.46 13.86 -15.98
C GLY A 150 4.30 14.20 -15.04
N LEU A 151 3.34 13.30 -14.81
CA LEU A 151 2.23 13.55 -13.90
C LEU A 151 2.72 13.76 -12.45
N GLU A 152 3.80 13.09 -12.06
CA GLU A 152 4.47 13.19 -10.78
C GLU A 152 5.01 14.59 -10.47
N TYR A 153 5.32 15.40 -11.48
CA TYR A 153 5.70 16.81 -11.29
C TYR A 153 4.54 17.68 -10.85
N ARG A 154 3.33 17.33 -11.29
CA ARG A 154 2.10 18.04 -10.91
C ARG A 154 1.52 17.50 -9.60
N TYR A 155 1.66 16.20 -9.36
CA TYR A 155 1.15 15.50 -8.19
C TYR A 155 2.30 14.76 -7.48
N PRO A 156 3.10 15.45 -6.66
CA PRO A 156 4.29 14.89 -6.01
C PRO A 156 3.98 13.84 -4.93
N ASN A 157 2.71 13.54 -4.69
CA ASN A 157 2.28 12.41 -3.90
C ASN A 157 2.31 11.08 -4.68
N ILE A 158 2.50 11.11 -5.99
CA ILE A 158 2.84 9.92 -6.79
C ILE A 158 4.34 9.68 -6.60
N LEU A 159 4.70 8.65 -5.84
CA LEU A 159 6.10 8.38 -5.51
C LEU A 159 6.73 7.33 -6.40
N SER A 160 5.93 6.43 -6.96
CA SER A 160 6.45 5.31 -7.75
C SER A 160 5.46 4.85 -8.82
N TYR A 161 6.04 4.28 -9.89
CA TYR A 161 5.33 3.56 -10.94
C TYR A 161 6.09 2.27 -11.22
N GLU A 162 5.41 1.15 -11.33
CA GLU A 162 6.07 -0.08 -11.75
C GLU A 162 6.52 -0.03 -13.22
N GLY A 163 5.88 0.66 -14.11
CA GLY A 163 6.23 1.02 -15.51
C GLY A 163 7.31 0.23 -16.25
N VAL A 164 7.67 -0.95 -15.76
CA VAL A 164 8.73 -1.85 -16.23
C VAL A 164 8.25 -3.29 -16.10
N LYS A 165 8.88 -4.22 -16.83
CA LYS A 165 8.71 -5.64 -16.53
C LYS A 165 9.47 -5.96 -15.24
N GLY A 166 8.74 -6.35 -14.19
CA GLY A 166 9.32 -6.80 -12.93
C GLY A 166 9.93 -8.20 -13.01
N MET A 167 10.25 -8.74 -11.84
CA MET A 167 10.78 -10.11 -11.72
C MET A 167 9.68 -11.17 -11.53
N GLU A 168 8.44 -10.75 -11.41
CA GLU A 168 7.25 -11.59 -11.31
C GLU A 168 6.91 -12.24 -12.66
#